data_124247e680a78adcb5efa5a6f81f10fa
#
_entry.id   124247e680a78adcb5efa5a6f81f10fa
#
_cell.length_a   1.000
_cell.length_b   1.000
_cell.length_c   1.000
_cell.angle_alpha   90.00
_cell.angle_beta   90.00
_cell.angle_gamma   90.00
#
_symmetry.space_group_name_H-M   'P 1'
#
loop_
_entity.id
_entity.type
_entity.pdbx_description
1 polymer ?
#
loop_
_entity_poly.entity_id
_entity_poly.type
_entity_poly.pdbx_seq_one_letter_code
_entity_poly.pdbx_strand_id
1 'polypeptide(L)'
;MPKYLELTRQEAQTFRDQLREARDKARDDSEAFEKVVVVVENLGCQLRKEQGGLGKYRPYIIGLASRSALFHAAPDASSELNTPFPALYDLVTEARNRKMHEGDFARIATRHAVELALVLEDALSPPNGRNNSERVADFMVRNPTCAALWHPLNFIRQAMLANSFSYLPVNTGTETKASWQLVSDKELVKYLRLRPDSLPLKTALVQRLEQATTGDGPKLVLIEAQTCSPSSLVKQILADAPAWDGRPVLVTRGNSHELLGILTPYDLL
;
A
#
# COMPACT_ATOMS: atom_id res chain seq x y z
N MET A 1 -30.14 -16.88 6.51
CA MET A 1 -28.84 -16.29 6.18
C MET A 1 -27.83 -16.85 7.17
N PRO A 2 -26.64 -17.32 6.75
CA PRO A 2 -25.64 -17.76 7.71
C PRO A 2 -25.31 -16.60 8.63
N LYS A 3 -25.17 -16.89 9.92
CA LYS A 3 -24.80 -15.90 10.95
C LYS A 3 -23.35 -15.55 10.69
N TYR A 4 -23.09 -14.41 10.03
CA TYR A 4 -21.72 -13.94 9.75
C TYR A 4 -21.05 -13.66 11.09
N LEU A 5 -19.93 -14.33 11.36
CA LEU A 5 -19.09 -13.96 12.48
C LEU A 5 -18.42 -12.63 12.15
N GLU A 6 -18.58 -11.68 13.05
CA GLU A 6 -17.91 -10.39 12.94
C GLU A 6 -16.42 -10.59 13.33
N LEU A 7 -15.54 -10.15 12.44
CA LEU A 7 -14.13 -10.04 12.78
C LEU A 7 -13.93 -8.93 13.80
N THR A 8 -13.04 -9.14 14.74
CA THR A 8 -12.56 -8.05 15.58
C THR A 8 -11.83 -7.01 14.72
N ARG A 9 -11.74 -5.77 15.19
CA ARG A 9 -11.01 -4.70 14.51
C ARG A 9 -9.57 -5.11 14.21
N GLN A 10 -8.90 -5.80 15.14
CA GLN A 10 -7.52 -6.27 14.96
C GLN A 10 -7.42 -7.36 13.89
N GLU A 11 -8.36 -8.32 13.85
CA GLU A 11 -8.41 -9.36 12.82
C GLU A 11 -8.66 -8.74 11.44
N ALA A 12 -9.62 -7.83 11.32
CA ALA A 12 -9.92 -7.14 10.07
C ALA A 12 -8.68 -6.38 9.55
N GLN A 13 -7.98 -5.66 10.43
CA GLN A 13 -6.75 -4.97 10.09
C GLN A 13 -5.65 -5.93 9.63
N THR A 14 -5.45 -7.04 10.35
CA THR A 14 -4.45 -8.06 10.00
C THR A 14 -4.72 -8.64 8.62
N PHE A 15 -5.96 -9.02 8.32
CA PHE A 15 -6.29 -9.55 7.00
C PHE A 15 -6.17 -8.50 5.89
N ARG A 16 -6.53 -7.25 6.15
CA ARG A 16 -6.34 -6.16 5.19
C ARG A 16 -4.87 -5.96 4.85
N ASP A 17 -3.98 -5.92 5.87
CA ASP A 17 -2.54 -5.76 5.66
C ASP A 17 -1.96 -6.95 4.88
N GLN A 18 -2.40 -8.19 5.18
CA GLN A 18 -2.01 -9.40 4.44
C GLN A 18 -2.48 -9.37 2.98
N LEU A 19 -3.73 -8.94 2.71
CA LEU A 19 -4.25 -8.81 1.35
C LEU A 19 -3.45 -7.78 0.56
N ARG A 20 -3.15 -6.62 1.17
CA ARG A 20 -2.33 -5.56 0.55
C ARG A 20 -0.94 -6.09 0.19
N GLU A 21 -0.26 -6.75 1.11
CA GLU A 21 1.05 -7.35 0.85
C GLU A 21 1.00 -8.41 -0.26
N ALA A 22 -0.01 -9.30 -0.22
CA ALA A 22 -0.18 -10.33 -1.22
C ALA A 22 -0.49 -9.75 -2.61
N ARG A 23 -1.33 -8.72 -2.68
CA ARG A 23 -1.66 -7.98 -3.90
C ARG A 23 -0.44 -7.30 -4.52
N ASP A 24 0.37 -6.63 -3.70
CA ASP A 24 1.57 -5.97 -4.18
C ASP A 24 2.57 -6.98 -4.76
N LYS A 25 2.77 -8.13 -4.08
CA LYS A 25 3.59 -9.22 -4.62
C LYS A 25 3.02 -9.81 -5.92
N ALA A 26 1.69 -9.94 -6.04
CA ALA A 26 1.05 -10.43 -7.24
C ALA A 26 1.19 -9.47 -8.43
N ARG A 27 1.29 -8.16 -8.19
CA ARG A 27 1.54 -7.16 -9.24
C ARG A 27 2.95 -7.23 -9.80
N ASP A 28 3.92 -7.57 -8.94
CA ASP A 28 5.33 -7.71 -9.35
C ASP A 28 5.61 -9.04 -10.05
N ASP A 29 4.87 -10.09 -9.67
CA ASP A 29 5.04 -11.45 -10.17
C ASP A 29 3.68 -12.10 -10.42
N SER A 30 3.37 -12.35 -11.69
CA SER A 30 2.09 -12.94 -12.09
C SER A 30 1.87 -14.38 -11.57
N GLU A 31 2.93 -15.08 -11.17
CA GLU A 31 2.80 -16.39 -10.51
C GLU A 31 2.44 -16.26 -9.02
N ALA A 32 2.60 -15.07 -8.45
CA ALA A 32 2.32 -14.81 -7.04
C ALA A 32 0.83 -14.57 -6.72
N PHE A 33 -0.10 -14.68 -7.69
CA PHE A 33 -1.54 -14.56 -7.42
C PHE A 33 -2.02 -15.56 -6.35
N GLU A 34 -1.36 -16.72 -6.23
CA GLU A 34 -1.64 -17.72 -5.21
C GLU A 34 -1.52 -17.15 -3.78
N LYS A 35 -0.68 -16.15 -3.57
CA LYS A 35 -0.55 -15.49 -2.25
C LYS A 35 -1.83 -14.79 -1.84
N VAL A 36 -2.52 -14.14 -2.79
CA VAL A 36 -3.85 -13.56 -2.55
C VAL A 36 -4.85 -14.66 -2.20
N VAL A 37 -4.83 -15.76 -2.95
CA VAL A 37 -5.72 -16.91 -2.73
C VAL A 37 -5.56 -17.49 -1.33
N VAL A 38 -4.31 -17.67 -0.86
CA VAL A 38 -4.02 -18.16 0.49
C VAL A 38 -4.59 -17.25 1.57
N VAL A 39 -4.47 -15.93 1.42
CA VAL A 39 -5.05 -14.98 2.38
C VAL A 39 -6.58 -15.06 2.37
N VAL A 40 -7.20 -15.20 1.19
CA VAL A 40 -8.65 -15.36 1.05
C VAL A 40 -9.13 -16.68 1.68
N GLU A 41 -8.39 -17.77 1.52
CA GLU A 41 -8.69 -19.06 2.20
C GLU A 41 -8.64 -18.92 3.72
N ASN A 42 -7.59 -18.26 4.26
CA ASN A 42 -7.46 -18.02 5.69
C ASN A 42 -8.58 -17.13 6.22
N LEU A 43 -8.93 -16.08 5.49
CA LEU A 43 -10.06 -15.20 5.82
C LEU A 43 -11.38 -15.98 5.82
N GLY A 44 -11.61 -16.81 4.82
CA GLY A 44 -12.80 -17.67 4.74
C GLY A 44 -12.90 -18.68 5.88
N CYS A 45 -11.76 -19.29 6.27
CA CYS A 45 -11.66 -20.16 7.43
C CYS A 45 -12.01 -19.40 8.73
N GLN A 46 -11.49 -18.17 8.89
CA GLN A 46 -11.78 -17.35 10.07
C GLN A 46 -13.25 -16.92 10.13
N LEU A 47 -13.86 -16.55 9.02
CA LEU A 47 -15.28 -16.16 8.95
C LEU A 47 -16.22 -17.35 9.20
N ARG A 48 -15.86 -18.54 8.73
CA ARG A 48 -16.67 -19.74 8.87
C ARG A 48 -16.44 -20.47 10.19
N LYS A 49 -15.26 -20.28 10.82
CA LYS A 49 -14.77 -21.03 12.01
C LYS A 49 -14.59 -22.53 11.78
N GLU A 50 -14.52 -22.95 10.54
CA GLU A 50 -14.29 -24.34 10.15
C GLU A 50 -13.39 -24.43 8.94
N GLN A 51 -12.55 -25.45 8.88
CA GLN A 51 -11.72 -25.71 7.71
C GLN A 51 -12.56 -26.12 6.49
N GLY A 52 -12.12 -25.70 5.31
CA GLY A 52 -12.76 -26.01 4.05
C GLY A 52 -11.93 -25.51 2.88
N GLY A 53 -12.48 -25.49 1.69
CA GLY A 53 -11.89 -24.86 0.51
C GLY A 53 -12.68 -23.64 0.11
N LEU A 54 -12.19 -22.88 -0.90
CA LEU A 54 -12.77 -21.66 -1.40
C LEU A 54 -14.29 -21.78 -1.72
N GLY A 55 -14.72 -22.91 -2.29
CA GLY A 55 -16.14 -23.15 -2.57
C GLY A 55 -17.03 -23.08 -1.32
N LYS A 56 -16.55 -23.62 -0.18
CA LYS A 56 -17.27 -23.56 1.10
C LYS A 56 -17.22 -22.19 1.75
N TYR A 57 -16.20 -21.38 1.43
CA TYR A 57 -16.02 -20.03 1.98
C TYR A 57 -16.79 -18.97 1.18
N ARG A 58 -17.17 -19.28 -0.07
CA ARG A 58 -17.84 -18.37 -1.00
C ARG A 58 -18.94 -17.52 -0.37
N PRO A 59 -19.96 -18.07 0.33
CA PRO A 59 -21.04 -17.25 0.87
C PRO A 59 -20.58 -16.28 1.95
N TYR A 60 -19.55 -16.65 2.72
CA TYR A 60 -18.99 -15.82 3.79
C TYR A 60 -18.15 -14.67 3.21
N ILE A 61 -17.32 -14.96 2.24
CA ILE A 61 -16.49 -13.96 1.55
C ILE A 61 -17.36 -12.96 0.78
N ILE A 62 -18.37 -13.43 0.04
CA ILE A 62 -19.32 -12.54 -0.67
C ILE A 62 -20.08 -11.68 0.35
N GLY A 63 -20.51 -12.25 1.47
CA GLY A 63 -21.18 -11.49 2.52
C GLY A 63 -20.29 -10.43 3.18
N LEU A 64 -19.00 -10.69 3.33
CA LEU A 64 -18.05 -9.67 3.76
C LEU A 64 -17.86 -8.60 2.68
N ALA A 65 -17.59 -9.02 1.45
CA ALA A 65 -17.36 -8.12 0.32
C ALA A 65 -18.52 -7.16 0.04
N SER A 66 -19.77 -7.57 0.34
CA SER A 66 -20.94 -6.71 0.18
C SER A 66 -20.95 -5.45 1.06
N ARG A 67 -20.02 -5.35 2.02
CA ARG A 67 -19.79 -4.14 2.83
C ARG A 67 -18.96 -3.08 2.07
N SER A 68 -18.26 -3.50 1.03
CA SER A 68 -17.44 -2.62 0.20
C SER A 68 -18.29 -1.75 -0.72
N ALA A 69 -17.94 -0.48 -0.82
CA ALA A 69 -18.51 0.40 -1.84
C ALA A 69 -18.19 -0.09 -3.27
N LEU A 70 -17.03 -0.71 -3.45
CA LEU A 70 -16.57 -1.28 -4.72
C LEU A 70 -17.39 -2.50 -5.16
N PHE A 71 -18.00 -3.23 -4.21
CA PHE A 71 -18.86 -4.38 -4.51
C PHE A 71 -20.09 -3.99 -5.32
N HIS A 72 -20.66 -2.82 -5.06
CA HIS A 72 -21.88 -2.29 -5.68
C HIS A 72 -21.59 -1.35 -6.85
N ALA A 73 -20.32 -1.14 -7.20
CA ALA A 73 -19.98 -0.35 -8.37
C ALA A 73 -20.65 -0.99 -9.59
N ALA A 74 -21.58 -0.24 -10.21
CA ALA A 74 -22.24 -0.71 -11.43
C ALA A 74 -21.18 -0.88 -12.52
N PRO A 75 -21.15 -2.03 -13.21
CA PRO A 75 -20.23 -2.20 -14.31
C PRO A 75 -20.57 -1.18 -15.39
N ASP A 76 -19.69 -0.22 -15.61
CA ASP A 76 -19.72 0.57 -16.83
C ASP A 76 -19.28 -0.36 -17.96
N ALA A 77 -20.14 -0.58 -18.94
CA ALA A 77 -19.94 -1.52 -20.04
C ALA A 77 -18.65 -1.26 -20.86
N SER A 78 -17.99 -0.12 -20.64
CA SER A 78 -16.76 0.29 -21.31
C SER A 78 -15.47 -0.04 -20.52
N SER A 79 -15.55 -0.51 -19.27
CA SER A 79 -14.39 -0.70 -18.41
C SER A 79 -14.05 -2.18 -18.25
N GLU A 80 -12.80 -2.54 -18.56
CA GLU A 80 -12.25 -3.89 -18.36
C GLU A 80 -12.10 -4.29 -16.86
N LEU A 81 -12.30 -3.33 -15.94
CA LEU A 81 -12.13 -3.48 -14.50
C LEU A 81 -13.44 -3.72 -13.74
N ASN A 82 -14.49 -4.24 -14.38
CA ASN A 82 -15.83 -4.28 -13.80
C ASN A 82 -16.46 -5.67 -13.79
N THR A 83 -15.69 -6.66 -13.35
CA THR A 83 -16.26 -7.99 -13.12
C THR A 83 -17.02 -7.98 -11.79
N PRO A 84 -18.32 -8.34 -11.74
CA PRO A 84 -19.07 -8.45 -10.49
C PRO A 84 -18.35 -9.35 -9.49
N PHE A 85 -18.25 -8.94 -8.22
CA PHE A 85 -17.45 -9.64 -7.21
C PHE A 85 -17.74 -11.15 -7.11
N PRO A 86 -19.01 -11.64 -7.16
CA PRO A 86 -19.27 -13.08 -7.15
C PRO A 86 -18.63 -13.83 -8.33
N ALA A 87 -18.67 -13.24 -9.55
CA ALA A 87 -18.03 -13.83 -10.72
C ALA A 87 -16.49 -13.75 -10.61
N LEU A 88 -15.96 -12.64 -10.09
CA LEU A 88 -14.54 -12.46 -9.82
C LEU A 88 -14.01 -13.55 -8.85
N TYR A 89 -14.78 -13.82 -7.78
CA TYR A 89 -14.46 -14.89 -6.84
C TYR A 89 -14.40 -16.27 -7.50
N ASP A 90 -15.38 -16.55 -8.37
CA ASP A 90 -15.46 -17.83 -9.10
C ASP A 90 -14.28 -17.98 -10.07
N LEU A 91 -13.92 -16.91 -10.81
CA LEU A 91 -12.75 -16.90 -11.71
C LEU A 91 -11.42 -17.15 -10.97
N VAL A 92 -11.22 -16.51 -9.82
CA VAL A 92 -10.03 -16.73 -9.00
C VAL A 92 -9.99 -18.15 -8.45
N THR A 93 -11.14 -18.68 -8.01
CA THR A 93 -11.25 -20.06 -7.52
C THR A 93 -10.96 -21.07 -8.64
N GLU A 94 -11.45 -20.83 -9.84
CA GLU A 94 -11.20 -21.68 -11.01
C GLU A 94 -9.72 -21.64 -11.42
N ALA A 95 -9.10 -20.46 -11.47
CA ALA A 95 -7.69 -20.31 -11.78
C ALA A 95 -6.80 -21.10 -10.80
N ARG A 96 -7.10 -21.01 -9.50
CA ARG A 96 -6.41 -21.81 -8.48
C ARG A 96 -6.55 -23.33 -8.70
N ASN A 97 -7.72 -23.80 -9.06
CA ASN A 97 -7.99 -25.22 -9.24
C ASN A 97 -7.35 -25.82 -10.50
N ARG A 98 -7.18 -25.01 -11.55
CA ARG A 98 -6.60 -25.45 -12.82
C ARG A 98 -5.07 -25.58 -12.82
N LYS A 99 -4.36 -25.13 -11.75
CA LYS A 99 -2.88 -25.06 -11.68
C LYS A 99 -2.25 -24.45 -12.94
N MET A 100 -2.81 -23.34 -13.40
CA MET A 100 -2.48 -22.75 -14.70
C MET A 100 -1.21 -21.90 -14.59
N HIS A 101 -0.08 -22.48 -14.96
CA HIS A 101 1.24 -21.82 -15.03
C HIS A 101 1.57 -21.24 -16.42
N GLU A 102 0.58 -21.13 -17.32
CA GLU A 102 0.82 -20.63 -18.68
C GLU A 102 0.62 -19.10 -18.72
N GLY A 103 1.67 -18.40 -19.12
CA GLY A 103 1.90 -16.95 -19.10
C GLY A 103 0.69 -16.00 -19.22
N ASP A 104 -0.16 -16.13 -20.26
CA ASP A 104 -1.31 -15.23 -20.45
C ASP A 104 -2.43 -15.50 -19.46
N PHE A 105 -2.64 -16.75 -19.07
CA PHE A 105 -3.61 -17.13 -18.05
C PHE A 105 -3.19 -16.66 -16.65
N ALA A 106 -1.90 -16.73 -16.34
CA ALA A 106 -1.36 -16.22 -15.08
C ALA A 106 -1.62 -14.72 -14.94
N ARG A 107 -1.44 -13.93 -16.01
CA ARG A 107 -1.71 -12.49 -16.01
C ARG A 107 -3.19 -12.17 -15.78
N ILE A 108 -4.10 -12.92 -16.42
CA ILE A 108 -5.55 -12.74 -16.23
C ILE A 108 -5.96 -13.13 -14.80
N ALA A 109 -5.45 -14.25 -14.30
CA ALA A 109 -5.71 -14.72 -12.93
C ALA A 109 -5.19 -13.70 -11.91
N THR A 110 -4.00 -13.16 -12.13
CA THR A 110 -3.41 -12.12 -11.28
C THR A 110 -4.26 -10.86 -11.28
N ARG A 111 -4.72 -10.38 -12.43
CA ARG A 111 -5.61 -9.22 -12.51
C ARG A 111 -6.88 -9.44 -11.68
N HIS A 112 -7.54 -10.57 -11.85
CA HIS A 112 -8.74 -10.90 -11.08
C HIS A 112 -8.45 -11.01 -9.58
N ALA A 113 -7.31 -11.59 -9.19
CA ALA A 113 -6.91 -11.68 -7.79
C ALA A 113 -6.62 -10.30 -7.17
N VAL A 114 -6.00 -9.40 -7.92
CA VAL A 114 -5.75 -8.00 -7.51
C VAL A 114 -7.07 -7.25 -7.31
N GLU A 115 -8.01 -7.35 -8.27
CA GLU A 115 -9.35 -6.73 -8.17
C GLU A 115 -10.12 -7.28 -6.95
N LEU A 116 -10.10 -8.60 -6.75
CA LEU A 116 -10.73 -9.26 -5.61
C LEU A 116 -10.14 -8.77 -4.28
N ALA A 117 -8.81 -8.66 -4.20
CA ALA A 117 -8.12 -8.15 -3.02
C ALA A 117 -8.53 -6.72 -2.69
N LEU A 118 -8.63 -5.83 -3.68
CA LEU A 118 -9.07 -4.43 -3.49
C LEU A 118 -10.46 -4.33 -2.87
N VAL A 119 -11.44 -5.12 -3.37
CA VAL A 119 -12.79 -5.13 -2.81
C VAL A 119 -12.79 -5.63 -1.36
N LEU A 120 -11.98 -6.66 -1.06
CA LEU A 120 -11.88 -7.19 0.31
C LEU A 120 -11.12 -6.25 1.24
N GLU A 121 -10.07 -5.57 0.77
CA GLU A 121 -9.36 -4.54 1.54
C GLU A 121 -10.32 -3.41 1.94
N ASP A 122 -11.16 -2.93 1.00
CA ASP A 122 -12.17 -1.92 1.28
C ASP A 122 -13.25 -2.44 2.25
N ALA A 123 -13.74 -3.66 2.06
CA ALA A 123 -14.73 -4.29 2.96
C ALA A 123 -14.21 -4.52 4.39
N LEU A 124 -12.89 -4.69 4.57
CA LEU A 124 -12.22 -4.85 5.84
C LEU A 124 -11.79 -3.51 6.46
N SER A 125 -11.89 -2.43 5.70
CA SER A 125 -11.63 -1.09 6.21
C SER A 125 -12.71 -0.71 7.23
N PRO A 126 -12.39 0.08 8.24
CA PRO A 126 -13.40 0.59 9.15
C PRO A 126 -14.46 1.36 8.34
N PRO A 127 -15.74 1.27 8.72
CA PRO A 127 -16.82 1.92 7.97
C PRO A 127 -16.54 3.41 7.84
N ASN A 128 -16.45 3.88 6.60
CA ASN A 128 -16.07 5.25 6.27
C ASN A 128 -16.92 6.28 6.99
N GLY A 129 -16.29 7.07 7.80
CA GLY A 129 -16.51 8.50 7.84
C GLY A 129 -17.60 9.05 8.72
N ARG A 130 -18.02 8.46 9.84
CA ARG A 130 -18.79 9.22 10.85
C ARG A 130 -18.42 8.94 12.30
N ASN A 131 -17.54 8.00 12.55
CA ASN A 131 -17.10 7.75 13.94
C ASN A 131 -15.88 8.62 14.23
N ASN A 132 -16.04 9.54 15.18
CA ASN A 132 -14.97 10.35 15.77
C ASN A 132 -13.83 9.51 16.40
N SER A 133 -13.77 8.21 16.14
CA SER A 133 -12.85 7.25 16.76
C SER A 133 -11.86 6.61 15.80
N GLU A 134 -11.89 6.95 14.50
CA GLU A 134 -10.95 6.39 13.51
C GLU A 134 -9.54 6.90 13.77
N ARG A 135 -8.61 5.96 13.92
CA ARG A 135 -7.21 6.26 14.24
C ARG A 135 -6.33 6.02 13.03
N VAL A 136 -5.26 6.79 12.94
CA VAL A 136 -4.24 6.65 11.89
C VAL A 136 -3.71 5.21 11.82
N ALA A 137 -3.54 4.54 12.98
CA ALA A 137 -3.10 3.15 13.04
C ALA A 137 -3.97 2.16 12.26
N ASP A 138 -5.23 2.52 11.97
CA ASP A 138 -6.17 1.66 11.24
C ASP A 138 -6.00 1.74 9.72
N PHE A 139 -5.37 2.81 9.24
CA PHE A 139 -5.25 3.13 7.82
C PHE A 139 -3.79 3.12 7.32
N MET A 140 -2.82 3.40 8.19
CA MET A 140 -1.41 3.51 7.79
C MET A 140 -0.86 2.23 7.16
N VAL A 141 0.02 2.38 6.19
CA VAL A 141 0.89 1.30 5.70
C VAL A 141 2.03 1.13 6.70
N ARG A 142 2.17 -0.09 7.24
CA ARG A 142 3.21 -0.41 8.23
C ARG A 142 4.54 -0.70 7.58
N ASN A 143 5.64 -0.41 8.30
CA ASN A 143 7.01 -0.70 7.87
C ASN A 143 7.32 -0.20 6.45
N PRO A 144 7.13 1.10 6.17
CA PRO A 144 7.33 1.63 4.84
C PRO A 144 8.80 1.49 4.40
N THR A 145 9.01 1.32 3.10
CA THR A 145 10.35 1.38 2.52
C THR A 145 10.96 2.77 2.76
N CYS A 146 12.18 2.81 3.29
CA CYS A 146 12.90 4.04 3.63
C CYS A 146 14.19 4.15 2.86
N ALA A 147 14.62 5.38 2.61
CA ALA A 147 15.97 5.69 2.19
C ALA A 147 16.82 6.13 3.40
N ALA A 148 18.13 5.96 3.28
CA ALA A 148 19.12 6.48 4.22
C ALA A 148 20.06 7.44 3.49
N LEU A 149 20.67 8.37 4.22
CA LEU A 149 21.58 9.38 3.64
C LEU A 149 22.77 8.76 2.89
N TRP A 150 23.21 7.56 3.29
CA TRP A 150 24.30 6.83 2.62
C TRP A 150 23.85 6.05 1.39
N HIS A 151 22.53 5.89 1.13
CA HIS A 151 22.05 5.22 -0.06
C HIS A 151 22.42 6.02 -1.32
N PRO A 152 22.86 5.33 -2.39
CA PRO A 152 23.11 5.98 -3.68
C PRO A 152 21.77 6.36 -4.36
N LEU A 153 21.79 7.41 -5.17
CA LEU A 153 20.57 7.89 -5.85
C LEU A 153 19.95 6.85 -6.79
N ASN A 154 20.73 5.91 -7.34
CA ASN A 154 20.17 4.83 -8.15
C ASN A 154 19.29 3.88 -7.32
N PHE A 155 19.64 3.61 -6.06
CA PHE A 155 18.79 2.82 -5.16
C PHE A 155 17.44 3.52 -4.92
N ILE A 156 17.48 4.83 -4.62
CA ILE A 156 16.27 5.63 -4.40
C ILE A 156 15.40 5.62 -5.65
N ARG A 157 16.01 5.84 -6.81
CA ARG A 157 15.33 5.80 -8.10
C ARG A 157 14.69 4.42 -8.37
N GLN A 158 15.42 3.34 -8.12
CA GLN A 158 14.90 1.98 -8.31
C GLN A 158 13.74 1.69 -7.35
N ALA A 159 13.86 2.05 -6.07
CA ALA A 159 12.79 1.86 -5.10
C ALA A 159 11.51 2.60 -5.50
N MET A 160 11.65 3.85 -5.99
CA MET A 160 10.51 4.63 -6.49
C MET A 160 9.87 4.01 -7.73
N LEU A 161 10.69 3.59 -8.71
CA LEU A 161 10.19 3.03 -9.98
C LEU A 161 9.55 1.65 -9.78
N ALA A 162 10.18 0.77 -8.99
CA ALA A 162 9.68 -0.58 -8.77
C ALA A 162 8.36 -0.61 -8.00
N ASN A 163 8.15 0.35 -7.08
CA ASN A 163 6.98 0.39 -6.22
C ASN A 163 5.99 1.51 -6.58
N SER A 164 6.25 2.27 -7.63
CA SER A 164 5.43 3.44 -8.04
C SER A 164 5.30 4.48 -6.92
N PHE A 165 6.35 4.65 -6.11
CA PHE A 165 6.36 5.63 -5.02
C PHE A 165 6.76 7.02 -5.51
N SER A 166 5.97 8.03 -5.16
CA SER A 166 6.33 9.43 -5.38
C SER A 166 7.18 10.01 -4.26
N TYR A 167 7.20 9.36 -3.10
CA TYR A 167 7.96 9.77 -1.92
C TYR A 167 8.59 8.59 -1.22
N LEU A 168 9.79 8.79 -0.66
CA LEU A 168 10.41 7.86 0.30
C LEU A 168 10.79 8.60 1.58
N PRO A 169 10.48 8.06 2.76
CA PRO A 169 10.97 8.58 4.03
C PRO A 169 12.49 8.47 4.11
N VAL A 170 13.14 9.50 4.63
CA VAL A 170 14.59 9.56 4.87
C VAL A 170 14.82 9.92 6.32
N ASN A 171 15.55 9.09 7.04
CA ASN A 171 16.02 9.45 8.38
C ASN A 171 17.28 10.32 8.25
N THR A 172 17.17 11.57 8.65
CA THR A 172 18.29 12.55 8.69
C THR A 172 18.79 12.80 10.11
N GLY A 173 18.19 12.15 11.10
CA GLY A 173 18.58 12.23 12.49
C GLY A 173 19.72 11.29 12.87
N THR A 174 19.97 11.22 14.16
CA THR A 174 20.95 10.30 14.77
C THR A 174 20.28 8.98 15.17
N GLU A 175 21.08 7.99 15.58
CA GLU A 175 20.55 6.73 16.11
C GLU A 175 19.67 6.90 17.35
N THR A 176 19.94 7.94 18.14
CA THR A 176 19.20 8.22 19.39
C THR A 176 17.99 9.12 19.19
N LYS A 177 17.97 9.92 18.11
CA LYS A 177 16.85 10.83 17.79
C LYS A 177 16.63 10.88 16.29
N ALA A 178 15.66 10.12 15.84
CA ALA A 178 15.25 10.15 14.43
C ALA A 178 14.66 11.52 14.06
N SER A 179 15.03 12.01 12.90
CA SER A 179 14.43 13.18 12.24
C SER A 179 14.05 12.76 10.83
N TRP A 180 12.83 13.00 10.44
CA TRP A 180 12.30 12.47 9.19
C TRP A 180 12.08 13.56 8.17
N GLN A 181 12.58 13.32 6.98
CA GLN A 181 12.33 14.10 5.78
C GLN A 181 11.84 13.18 4.66
N LEU A 182 11.42 13.75 3.56
CA LEU A 182 10.96 13.03 2.38
C LEU A 182 11.86 13.37 1.19
N VAL A 183 12.29 12.37 0.44
CA VAL A 183 12.77 12.57 -0.92
C VAL A 183 11.62 12.31 -1.87
N SER A 184 11.39 13.20 -2.84
CA SER A 184 10.36 13.02 -3.87
C SER A 184 10.96 12.70 -5.23
N ASP A 185 10.19 12.01 -6.06
CA ASP A 185 10.51 11.75 -7.47
C ASP A 185 10.73 13.07 -8.24
N LYS A 186 9.88 14.08 -7.98
CA LYS A 186 9.97 15.41 -8.58
C LYS A 186 11.31 16.10 -8.27
N GLU A 187 11.73 16.12 -7.01
CA GLU A 187 13.01 16.74 -6.62
C GLU A 187 14.21 15.91 -7.13
N LEU A 188 14.10 14.59 -7.15
CA LEU A 188 15.11 13.73 -7.75
C LEU A 188 15.28 14.00 -9.25
N VAL A 189 14.19 14.11 -10.00
CA VAL A 189 14.22 14.45 -11.43
C VAL A 189 14.81 15.84 -11.64
N LYS A 190 14.40 16.84 -10.84
CA LYS A 190 14.92 18.20 -10.90
C LYS A 190 16.42 18.22 -10.66
N TYR A 191 16.92 17.56 -9.63
CA TYR A 191 18.35 17.44 -9.34
C TYR A 191 19.11 16.81 -10.52
N LEU A 192 18.65 15.68 -11.05
CA LEU A 192 19.28 15.00 -12.15
C LEU A 192 19.26 15.79 -13.46
N ARG A 193 18.29 16.68 -13.65
CA ARG A 193 18.19 17.58 -14.84
C ARG A 193 19.04 18.83 -14.73
N LEU A 194 19.18 19.38 -13.52
CA LEU A 194 19.97 20.58 -13.28
C LEU A 194 21.46 20.31 -13.04
N ARG A 195 21.89 19.03 -13.02
CA ARG A 195 23.30 18.70 -12.88
C ARG A 195 24.15 19.36 -13.96
N PRO A 196 25.41 19.75 -13.65
CA PRO A 196 26.30 20.31 -14.66
C PRO A 196 26.64 19.24 -15.72
N ASP A 197 26.90 19.69 -16.96
CA ASP A 197 27.25 18.80 -18.07
C ASP A 197 28.54 17.99 -17.80
N SER A 198 29.45 18.54 -16.97
CA SER A 198 30.64 17.85 -16.49
C SER A 198 30.36 16.62 -15.61
N LEU A 199 29.14 16.46 -15.09
CA LEU A 199 28.74 15.33 -14.28
C LEU A 199 27.83 14.37 -15.07
N PRO A 200 28.35 13.25 -15.61
CA PRO A 200 27.54 12.28 -16.34
C PRO A 200 26.42 11.69 -15.46
N LEU A 201 25.28 11.36 -16.07
CA LEU A 201 24.12 10.80 -15.33
C LEU A 201 24.49 9.56 -14.51
N LYS A 202 25.32 8.67 -15.06
CA LYS A 202 25.76 7.47 -14.35
C LYS A 202 26.54 7.81 -13.08
N THR A 203 27.39 8.83 -13.13
CA THR A 203 28.17 9.31 -11.99
C THR A 203 27.26 9.98 -10.96
N ALA A 204 26.31 10.79 -11.40
CA ALA A 204 25.33 11.39 -10.50
C ALA A 204 24.50 10.33 -9.75
N LEU A 205 24.10 9.27 -10.44
CA LEU A 205 23.27 8.20 -9.86
C LEU A 205 24.02 7.34 -8.82
N VAL A 206 25.34 7.26 -8.83
CA VAL A 206 26.12 6.55 -7.81
C VAL A 206 26.47 7.43 -6.60
N GLN A 207 26.22 8.74 -6.68
CA GLN A 207 26.39 9.63 -5.52
C GLN A 207 25.43 9.22 -4.40
N ARG A 208 25.90 9.35 -3.17
CA ARG A 208 25.06 9.16 -1.98
C ARG A 208 24.07 10.32 -1.85
N LEU A 209 22.91 10.04 -1.26
CA LEU A 209 21.90 11.06 -0.99
C LEU A 209 22.48 12.25 -0.20
N GLU A 210 23.32 11.98 0.81
CA GLU A 210 24.03 13.00 1.58
C GLU A 210 24.83 13.95 0.69
N GLN A 211 25.60 13.41 -0.24
CA GLN A 211 26.43 14.20 -1.17
C GLN A 211 25.55 15.07 -2.09
N ALA A 212 24.42 14.51 -2.55
CA ALA A 212 23.49 15.24 -3.42
C ALA A 212 22.76 16.36 -2.69
N THR A 213 22.61 16.28 -1.36
CA THR A 213 21.94 17.31 -0.55
C THR A 213 22.89 18.39 -0.06
N THR A 214 24.20 18.10 0.10
CA THR A 214 25.18 19.04 0.71
C THR A 214 26.22 19.59 -0.26
N GLY A 215 26.37 19.02 -1.46
CA GLY A 215 27.42 19.38 -2.45
C GLY A 215 27.39 20.84 -2.91
N ASP A 216 28.53 21.28 -3.50
CA ASP A 216 28.68 22.61 -4.09
C ASP A 216 28.06 22.63 -5.50
N GLY A 217 26.82 23.00 -5.65
CA GLY A 217 26.11 23.02 -6.93
C GLY A 217 24.61 22.86 -6.78
N PRO A 218 23.90 22.39 -7.84
CA PRO A 218 22.50 22.03 -7.69
C PRO A 218 22.34 20.98 -6.57
N LYS A 219 21.44 21.26 -5.62
CA LYS A 219 21.20 20.39 -4.49
C LYS A 219 19.88 19.65 -4.65
N LEU A 220 19.87 18.37 -4.27
CA LEU A 220 18.64 17.64 -4.08
C LEU A 220 17.99 18.13 -2.78
N VAL A 221 16.77 18.64 -2.90
CA VAL A 221 16.03 19.19 -1.75
C VAL A 221 15.24 18.06 -1.10
N LEU A 222 15.48 17.84 0.20
CA LEU A 222 14.61 17.02 1.03
C LEU A 222 13.47 17.87 1.58
N ILE A 223 12.29 17.29 1.64
CA ILE A 223 11.07 17.95 2.08
C ILE A 223 10.84 17.58 3.54
N GLU A 224 10.54 18.54 4.40
CA GLU A 224 10.19 18.28 5.78
C GLU A 224 8.94 17.39 5.84
N ALA A 225 9.02 16.30 6.62
CA ALA A 225 7.92 15.36 6.76
C ALA A 225 6.97 15.81 7.87
N GLN A 226 5.68 15.84 7.56
CA GLN A 226 4.66 15.93 8.59
C GLN A 226 4.59 14.60 9.33
N THR A 227 4.52 14.64 10.65
CA THR A 227 4.48 13.44 11.48
C THR A 227 3.23 13.42 12.37
N CYS A 228 2.74 12.23 12.68
CA CYS A 228 1.64 12.04 13.62
C CYS A 228 1.83 10.77 14.46
N SER A 229 1.01 10.62 15.50
CA SER A 229 0.94 9.41 16.30
C SER A 229 -0.01 8.36 15.68
N PRO A 230 0.24 7.05 15.88
CA PRO A 230 -0.73 6.01 15.51
C PRO A 230 -2.11 6.21 16.16
N SER A 231 -2.14 6.84 17.32
CA SER A 231 -3.38 7.14 18.06
C SER A 231 -4.09 8.42 17.61
N SER A 232 -3.48 9.22 16.75
CA SER A 232 -4.10 10.43 16.18
C SER A 232 -5.39 10.08 15.45
N LEU A 233 -6.37 10.98 15.50
CA LEU A 233 -7.63 10.80 14.80
C LEU A 233 -7.47 11.21 13.34
N VAL A 234 -7.96 10.38 12.42
CA VAL A 234 -7.92 10.66 10.98
C VAL A 234 -8.54 12.01 10.64
N LYS A 235 -9.65 12.37 11.31
CA LYS A 235 -10.30 13.68 11.10
C LYS A 235 -9.39 14.87 11.43
N GLN A 236 -8.48 14.75 12.39
CA GLN A 236 -7.54 15.83 12.72
C GLN A 236 -6.52 15.99 11.61
N ILE A 237 -6.02 14.85 11.11
CA ILE A 237 -5.10 14.84 9.97
C ILE A 237 -5.77 15.44 8.73
N LEU A 238 -7.05 15.09 8.46
CA LEU A 238 -7.81 15.65 7.34
C LEU A 238 -8.13 17.15 7.50
N ALA A 239 -8.29 17.62 8.72
CA ALA A 239 -8.48 19.06 8.97
C ALA A 239 -7.24 19.88 8.58
N ASP A 240 -6.06 19.30 8.73
CA ASP A 240 -4.79 19.90 8.31
C ASP A 240 -4.47 19.60 6.83
N ALA A 241 -5.34 18.89 6.12
CA ALA A 241 -5.16 18.43 4.74
C ALA A 241 -4.89 19.53 3.68
N PRO A 242 -5.34 20.80 3.81
CA PRO A 242 -4.93 21.85 2.89
C PRO A 242 -3.41 22.04 2.80
N ALA A 243 -2.67 21.61 3.84
CA ALA A 243 -1.21 21.62 3.87
C ALA A 243 -0.58 20.35 3.25
N TRP A 244 -1.37 19.30 2.93
CA TRP A 244 -0.84 18.01 2.47
C TRP A 244 -0.20 18.08 1.08
N ASP A 245 -0.73 18.87 0.18
CA ASP A 245 -0.23 18.97 -1.20
C ASP A 245 0.14 17.57 -1.79
N GLY A 246 -0.66 16.54 -1.48
CA GLY A 246 -0.44 15.16 -1.89
C GLY A 246 0.73 14.44 -1.16
N ARG A 247 1.35 15.07 -0.16
CA ARG A 247 2.47 14.49 0.58
C ARG A 247 2.00 13.46 1.60
N PRO A 248 2.75 12.38 1.81
CA PRO A 248 2.43 11.44 2.87
C PRO A 248 2.72 12.02 4.26
N VAL A 249 1.95 11.56 5.25
CA VAL A 249 2.21 11.82 6.68
C VAL A 249 2.91 10.60 7.25
N LEU A 250 4.01 10.82 7.96
CA LEU A 250 4.76 9.76 8.61
C LEU A 250 4.20 9.47 10.01
N VAL A 251 3.99 8.21 10.30
CA VAL A 251 3.44 7.77 11.58
C VAL A 251 4.60 7.31 12.48
N THR A 252 4.83 8.03 13.56
CA THR A 252 5.99 7.80 14.43
C THR A 252 5.58 7.46 15.86
N ARG A 253 6.47 6.76 16.56
CA ARG A 253 6.30 6.45 17.98
C ARG A 253 6.82 7.59 18.84
N GLY A 254 5.92 8.37 19.44
CA GLY A 254 6.18 9.31 20.53
C GLY A 254 7.57 9.95 20.53
N ASN A 255 8.24 9.86 21.67
CA ASN A 255 9.53 10.53 21.89
C ASN A 255 10.73 9.93 21.14
N SER A 256 10.65 8.68 20.69
CA SER A 256 11.73 8.04 19.92
C SER A 256 11.74 8.45 18.46
N HIS A 257 10.65 9.04 17.99
CA HIS A 257 10.44 9.33 16.57
C HIS A 257 10.68 8.13 15.63
N GLU A 258 10.60 6.91 16.17
CA GLU A 258 10.68 5.68 15.39
C GLU A 258 9.55 5.64 14.38
N LEU A 259 9.88 5.38 13.11
CA LEU A 259 8.88 5.29 12.04
C LEU A 259 8.14 3.96 12.14
N LEU A 260 6.82 4.05 12.33
CA LEU A 260 5.94 2.89 12.43
C LEU A 260 5.16 2.66 11.14
N GLY A 261 4.91 3.73 10.39
CA GLY A 261 4.11 3.65 9.18
C GLY A 261 4.09 4.94 8.38
N ILE A 262 3.41 4.89 7.27
CA ILE A 262 3.14 6.02 6.38
C ILE A 262 1.65 6.05 6.06
N LEU A 263 1.08 7.23 5.98
CA LEU A 263 -0.31 7.47 5.60
C LEU A 263 -0.31 8.36 4.37
N THR A 264 -0.91 7.87 3.30
CA THR A 264 -1.10 8.63 2.06
C THR A 264 -2.57 9.00 1.87
N PRO A 265 -2.91 9.97 1.00
CA PRO A 265 -4.30 10.25 0.66
C PRO A 265 -5.06 9.00 0.15
N TYR A 266 -4.37 8.10 -0.54
CA TYR A 266 -4.96 6.85 -1.07
C TYR A 266 -5.37 5.86 0.02
N ASP A 267 -4.72 5.90 1.18
CA ASP A 267 -5.08 5.01 2.31
C ASP A 267 -6.39 5.43 2.98
N LEU A 268 -6.89 6.63 2.65
CA LEU A 268 -8.11 7.24 3.18
C LEU A 268 -9.26 7.27 2.17
N LEU A 269 -9.04 6.78 0.94
CA LEU A 269 -10.09 6.61 -0.06
C LEU A 269 -10.90 5.36 0.21
#